data_529cd1aa253c00d47c64f17ba79ef1d6
#
_entry.id   529cd1aa253c00d47c64f17ba79ef1d6
#
_cell.length_a   1.000
_cell.length_b   1.000
_cell.length_c   1.000
_cell.angle_alpha   90.00
_cell.angle_beta   90.00
_cell.angle_gamma   90.00
#
_symmetry.space_group_name_H-M   'P 1'
#
loop_
_entity.id
_entity.type
_entity.pdbx_description
1 polymer ?
#
loop_
_entity_poly.entity_id
_entity_poly.type
_entity_poly.pdbx_seq_one_letter_code
_entity_poly.pdbx_strand_id
1 'polypeptide(L)'
;MRCTLCPRMCGAERTETRGEGFCRMPAGPVVARAGLHMWEEPVISGTRGSGTVFFSGCTLGCVFCQNHEISAQGVGKPVTVERLGEIFRELIRQGAHNINLVTPGHFAPWVAQALEPPLPVPVVCNTGGYERVETLRLLEGKVQVYLPDMKYALEEPARQLSGAGDYPAAARAAIREMFRQVGPWEIREGLLVRGVLIRHLVLPGQLENTRRVIDWVAETFRPGEVLFSLMSQYTPQPXXXXXXXXXPQAPWPGTSPGRSIGRRCGIWKTAASGTASPRSAPPPGRNTPRPLT
;
A
#
# COMPACT_ATOMS: atom_id res chain seq x y z
N MET A 1 -26.35 3.32 -2.93
CA MET A 1 -25.87 2.14 -2.17
C MET A 1 -25.16 2.60 -0.91
N ARG A 2 -25.56 2.06 0.25
CA ARG A 2 -24.88 2.37 1.52
C ARG A 2 -23.54 1.64 1.59
N CYS A 3 -22.45 2.38 1.75
CA CYS A 3 -21.09 1.85 1.65
C CYS A 3 -20.62 1.16 2.92
N THR A 4 -20.20 -0.10 2.79
CA THR A 4 -19.59 -0.89 3.87
C THR A 4 -18.28 -1.53 3.43
N LEU A 5 -17.58 -0.94 2.43
CA LEU A 5 -16.41 -1.56 1.78
C LEU A 5 -15.13 -1.51 2.62
N CYS A 6 -15.08 -0.69 3.68
CA CYS A 6 -13.87 -0.57 4.49
C CYS A 6 -14.22 -0.61 5.98
N PRO A 7 -13.21 -0.76 6.87
CA PRO A 7 -13.48 -0.85 8.31
C PRO A 7 -14.16 0.38 8.92
N ARG A 8 -14.13 1.54 8.24
CA ARG A 8 -14.88 2.72 8.71
C ARG A 8 -16.38 2.46 8.82
N MET A 9 -16.92 1.52 8.02
CA MET A 9 -18.35 1.14 8.03
C MET A 9 -19.28 2.35 8.09
N CYS A 10 -18.90 3.41 7.36
CA CYS A 10 -19.59 4.71 7.49
C CYS A 10 -21.03 4.72 7.03
N GLY A 11 -21.48 3.69 6.28
CA GLY A 11 -22.85 3.61 5.77
C GLY A 11 -23.21 4.74 4.79
N ALA A 12 -22.23 5.48 4.34
CA ALA A 12 -22.45 6.66 3.50
C ALA A 12 -23.08 6.29 2.17
N GLU A 13 -23.94 7.16 1.68
CA GLU A 13 -24.47 7.04 0.33
C GLU A 13 -23.40 7.46 -0.67
N ARG A 14 -23.20 6.64 -1.69
CA ARG A 14 -22.29 6.93 -2.80
C ARG A 14 -23.11 7.03 -4.08
N THR A 15 -23.13 8.24 -4.65
CA THR A 15 -23.77 8.50 -5.95
C THR A 15 -22.70 8.37 -7.05
N GLU A 16 -23.11 8.57 -8.29
CA GLU A 16 -22.19 8.54 -9.44
C GLU A 16 -21.11 9.64 -9.37
N THR A 17 -21.42 10.76 -8.73
CA THR A 17 -20.53 11.93 -8.75
C THR A 17 -19.88 12.23 -7.42
N ARG A 18 -20.45 11.75 -6.29
CA ARG A 18 -19.89 12.05 -4.97
C ARG A 18 -20.22 10.94 -3.95
N GLY A 19 -19.48 10.97 -2.85
CA GLY A 19 -19.76 10.16 -1.67
C GLY A 19 -19.59 10.98 -0.41
N GLU A 20 -20.47 10.74 0.56
CA GLU A 20 -20.49 11.47 1.85
C GLU A 20 -19.68 10.76 2.93
N GLY A 21 -19.04 9.64 2.58
CA GLY A 21 -18.23 8.88 3.54
C GLY A 21 -16.86 9.48 3.77
N PHE A 22 -16.10 8.87 4.67
CA PHE A 22 -14.76 9.31 5.06
C PHE A 22 -13.84 9.54 3.85
N CYS A 23 -13.87 8.61 2.88
CA CYS A 23 -13.03 8.71 1.68
C CYS A 23 -13.53 9.75 0.65
N ARG A 24 -14.78 10.22 0.78
CA ARG A 24 -15.45 11.20 -0.10
C ARG A 24 -15.57 10.76 -1.56
N MET A 25 -15.44 9.47 -1.83
CA MET A 25 -15.40 8.95 -3.20
C MET A 25 -16.79 8.56 -3.71
N PRO A 26 -17.05 8.80 -5.02
CA PRO A 26 -18.30 8.36 -5.65
C PRO A 26 -18.40 6.84 -5.75
N ALA A 27 -19.48 6.35 -6.32
CA ALA A 27 -19.70 4.92 -6.50
C ALA A 27 -18.65 4.28 -7.40
N GLY A 28 -18.34 4.89 -8.54
CA GLY A 28 -17.36 4.37 -9.50
C GLY A 28 -15.91 4.74 -9.18
N PRO A 29 -14.94 4.10 -9.85
CA PRO A 29 -13.53 4.37 -9.61
C PRO A 29 -13.11 5.78 -10.01
N VAL A 30 -12.25 6.39 -9.19
CA VAL A 30 -11.59 7.65 -9.53
C VAL A 30 -10.09 7.38 -9.57
N VAL A 31 -9.45 7.63 -10.71
CA VAL A 31 -8.02 7.38 -10.91
C VAL A 31 -7.29 8.72 -10.92
N ALA A 32 -6.31 8.85 -10.03
CA ALA A 32 -5.48 10.06 -9.93
C ALA A 32 -4.32 10.03 -10.91
N ARG A 33 -3.66 8.89 -11.03
CA ARG A 33 -2.48 8.71 -11.89
C ARG A 33 -2.42 7.27 -12.38
N ALA A 34 -1.89 7.10 -13.58
CA ALA A 34 -1.54 5.77 -14.11
C ALA A 34 -0.25 5.90 -14.92
N GLY A 35 0.69 4.97 -14.72
CA GLY A 35 1.97 5.01 -15.43
C GLY A 35 2.96 3.99 -14.90
N LEU A 36 4.07 3.83 -15.61
CA LEU A 36 5.17 2.96 -15.15
C LEU A 36 5.87 3.61 -13.95
N HIS A 37 6.01 2.86 -12.88
CA HIS A 37 6.65 3.32 -11.64
C HIS A 37 7.87 2.46 -11.33
N MET A 38 9.04 3.09 -11.27
CA MET A 38 10.33 2.41 -11.15
C MET A 38 10.80 2.26 -9.69
N TRP A 39 10.09 2.89 -8.74
CA TRP A 39 10.57 3.07 -7.37
C TRP A 39 9.72 2.35 -6.32
N GLU A 40 8.94 1.34 -6.73
CA GLU A 40 8.30 0.43 -5.77
C GLU A 40 9.35 -0.58 -5.28
N GLU A 41 9.00 -1.46 -4.39
CA GLU A 41 9.92 -2.52 -3.93
C GLU A 41 10.64 -3.15 -5.14
N PRO A 42 11.94 -3.44 -5.05
CA PRO A 42 12.69 -3.97 -6.21
C PRO A 42 12.06 -5.20 -6.85
N VAL A 43 11.52 -6.10 -6.02
CA VAL A 43 10.85 -7.32 -6.51
C VAL A 43 9.50 -7.04 -7.19
N ILE A 44 9.00 -5.80 -7.11
CA ILE A 44 7.76 -5.36 -7.79
C ILE A 44 8.10 -4.57 -9.06
N SER A 45 8.99 -3.58 -8.95
CA SER A 45 9.34 -2.71 -10.08
C SER A 45 10.24 -3.40 -11.11
N GLY A 46 11.18 -4.23 -10.65
CA GLY A 46 12.15 -4.85 -11.56
C GLY A 46 12.87 -3.81 -12.41
N THR A 47 13.15 -4.18 -13.66
CA THR A 47 13.93 -3.33 -14.59
C THR A 47 13.03 -2.47 -15.51
N ARG A 48 11.77 -2.85 -15.73
CA ARG A 48 10.87 -2.14 -16.64
C ARG A 48 9.78 -1.34 -15.93
N GLY A 49 9.69 -1.50 -14.60
CA GLY A 49 8.71 -0.78 -13.78
C GLY A 49 7.40 -1.55 -13.56
N SER A 50 6.69 -1.10 -12.56
CA SER A 50 5.36 -1.55 -12.20
C SER A 50 4.32 -0.66 -12.89
N GLY A 51 3.31 -1.24 -13.52
CA GLY A 51 2.20 -0.50 -14.12
C GLY A 51 1.24 -0.04 -13.02
N THR A 52 1.53 1.12 -12.45
CA THR A 52 0.90 1.57 -11.21
C THR A 52 -0.31 2.45 -11.50
N VAL A 53 -1.43 2.13 -10.85
CA VAL A 53 -2.68 2.90 -10.92
C VAL A 53 -3.02 3.38 -9.50
N PHE A 54 -2.98 4.69 -9.31
CA PHE A 54 -3.31 5.34 -8.03
C PHE A 54 -4.79 5.71 -8.00
N PHE A 55 -5.52 5.11 -7.09
CA PHE A 55 -6.93 5.47 -6.88
C PHE A 55 -7.03 6.63 -5.91
N SER A 56 -8.00 7.53 -6.19
CA SER A 56 -8.24 8.70 -5.37
C SER A 56 -9.03 8.36 -4.10
N GLY A 57 -8.85 9.20 -3.08
CA GLY A 57 -9.45 8.97 -1.78
C GLY A 57 -8.68 7.92 -0.99
N CYS A 58 -8.96 7.85 0.30
CA CYS A 58 -8.33 6.86 1.16
C CYS A 58 -9.21 6.60 2.38
N THR A 59 -9.29 5.36 2.79
CA THR A 59 -10.08 4.94 3.95
C THR A 59 -9.38 5.22 5.27
N LEU A 60 -8.05 5.49 5.24
CA LEU A 60 -7.25 5.61 6.46
C LEU A 60 -6.95 7.06 6.86
N GLY A 61 -6.50 7.91 5.92
CA GLY A 61 -6.31 9.33 6.19
C GLY A 61 -5.11 9.68 7.07
N CYS A 62 -3.99 8.99 6.88
CA CYS A 62 -2.78 9.23 7.69
C CYS A 62 -2.28 10.67 7.54
N VAL A 63 -1.94 11.33 8.66
CA VAL A 63 -1.44 12.71 8.66
C VAL A 63 -0.08 12.86 7.98
N PHE A 64 0.67 11.77 7.85
CA PHE A 64 1.99 11.73 7.22
C PHE A 64 1.95 11.21 5.78
N CYS A 65 0.78 11.19 5.13
CA CYS A 65 0.64 10.60 3.81
C CYS A 65 1.40 11.42 2.75
N GLN A 66 2.35 10.78 2.06
CA GLN A 66 3.10 11.42 0.97
C GLN A 66 2.22 11.71 -0.24
N ASN A 67 1.12 10.96 -0.39
CA ASN A 67 0.16 11.15 -1.49
C ASN A 67 -1.08 11.92 -1.02
N HIS A 68 -0.88 12.98 -0.21
CA HIS A 68 -1.97 13.73 0.42
C HIS A 68 -2.98 14.29 -0.60
N GLU A 69 -2.49 14.80 -1.73
CA GLU A 69 -3.36 15.34 -2.79
C GLU A 69 -4.33 14.28 -3.31
N ILE A 70 -3.85 13.05 -3.48
CA ILE A 70 -4.66 11.93 -3.95
C ILE A 70 -5.58 11.42 -2.84
N SER A 71 -5.00 11.19 -1.65
CA SER A 71 -5.68 10.48 -0.57
C SER A 71 -6.70 11.34 0.19
N ALA A 72 -6.42 12.64 0.38
CA ALA A 72 -7.25 13.53 1.19
C ALA A 72 -7.99 14.58 0.36
N GLN A 73 -7.37 15.09 -0.72
CA GLN A 73 -8.03 16.08 -1.57
C GLN A 73 -8.82 15.45 -2.70
N GLY A 74 -8.63 14.14 -2.96
CA GLY A 74 -9.40 13.41 -3.94
C GLY A 74 -9.11 13.78 -5.39
N VAL A 75 -7.91 14.30 -5.66
CA VAL A 75 -7.49 14.66 -7.02
C VAL A 75 -7.54 13.43 -7.91
N GLY A 76 -8.23 13.51 -9.03
CA GLY A 76 -8.35 12.40 -9.98
C GLY A 76 -9.53 12.58 -10.93
N LYS A 77 -9.69 11.63 -11.83
CA LYS A 77 -10.79 11.61 -12.80
C LYS A 77 -11.62 10.35 -12.64
N PRO A 78 -12.95 10.43 -12.63
CA PRO A 78 -13.80 9.24 -12.70
C PRO A 78 -13.55 8.47 -13.99
N VAL A 79 -13.53 7.16 -13.89
CA VAL A 79 -13.39 6.26 -15.04
C VAL A 79 -14.44 5.16 -14.98
N THR A 80 -14.86 4.67 -16.14
CA THR A 80 -15.73 3.48 -16.18
C THR A 80 -14.91 2.22 -15.90
N VAL A 81 -15.59 1.12 -15.65
CA VAL A 81 -14.95 -0.20 -15.48
C VAL A 81 -14.16 -0.58 -16.75
N GLU A 82 -14.75 -0.34 -17.92
CA GLU A 82 -14.13 -0.63 -19.22
C GLU A 82 -12.84 0.19 -19.40
N ARG A 83 -12.92 1.50 -19.11
CA ARG A 83 -11.75 2.39 -19.21
C ARG A 83 -10.66 1.99 -18.24
N LEU A 84 -11.02 1.56 -17.03
CA LEU A 84 -10.05 1.05 -16.06
C LEU A 84 -9.32 -0.19 -16.61
N GLY A 85 -10.06 -1.13 -17.20
CA GLY A 85 -9.47 -2.30 -17.85
C GLY A 85 -8.56 -1.93 -19.03
N GLU A 86 -8.93 -0.92 -19.81
CA GLU A 86 -8.08 -0.41 -20.89
C GLU A 86 -6.78 0.16 -20.36
N ILE A 87 -6.82 0.95 -19.26
CA ILE A 87 -5.63 1.49 -18.61
C ILE A 87 -4.68 0.36 -18.21
N PHE A 88 -5.19 -0.73 -17.65
CA PHE A 88 -4.35 -1.88 -17.30
C PHE A 88 -3.63 -2.42 -18.55
N ARG A 89 -4.38 -2.63 -19.64
CA ARG A 89 -3.82 -3.17 -20.90
C ARG A 89 -2.82 -2.20 -21.55
N GLU A 90 -3.05 -0.89 -21.43
CA GLU A 90 -2.10 0.13 -21.91
C GLU A 90 -0.76 0.04 -21.15
N LEU A 91 -0.80 -0.08 -19.83
CA LEU A 91 0.41 -0.23 -19.02
C LEU A 91 1.18 -1.52 -19.35
N ILE A 92 0.46 -2.61 -19.60
CA ILE A 92 1.07 -3.87 -20.02
C ILE A 92 1.77 -3.70 -21.38
N ARG A 93 1.12 -3.02 -22.35
CA ARG A 93 1.74 -2.76 -23.65
C ARG A 93 2.99 -1.87 -23.54
N GLN A 94 3.07 -1.03 -22.51
CA GLN A 94 4.26 -0.22 -22.21
C GLN A 94 5.39 -1.05 -21.55
N GLY A 95 5.15 -2.32 -21.27
CA GLY A 95 6.16 -3.24 -20.75
C GLY A 95 6.11 -3.45 -19.23
N ALA A 96 5.05 -3.03 -18.55
CA ALA A 96 4.91 -3.22 -17.10
C ALA A 96 5.10 -4.69 -16.70
N HIS A 97 5.85 -4.95 -15.65
CA HIS A 97 6.02 -6.29 -15.10
C HIS A 97 4.76 -6.81 -14.41
N ASN A 98 3.92 -5.92 -13.92
CA ASN A 98 2.69 -6.22 -13.18
C ASN A 98 1.75 -5.01 -13.26
N ILE A 99 0.50 -5.18 -12.81
CA ILE A 99 -0.43 -4.06 -12.60
C ILE A 99 -0.56 -3.85 -11.09
N ASN A 100 -0.13 -2.68 -10.62
CA ASN A 100 -0.05 -2.33 -9.20
C ASN A 100 -1.16 -1.33 -8.85
N LEU A 101 -2.15 -1.80 -8.13
CA LEU A 101 -3.35 -1.06 -7.74
C LEU A 101 -3.12 -0.43 -6.37
N VAL A 102 -2.94 0.89 -6.33
CA VAL A 102 -2.64 1.61 -5.07
C VAL A 102 -3.93 2.12 -4.44
N THR A 103 -4.24 1.60 -3.26
CA THR A 103 -5.44 1.91 -2.47
C THR A 103 -6.74 1.57 -3.23
N PRO A 104 -6.91 0.32 -3.74
CA PRO A 104 -8.09 -0.04 -4.52
C PRO A 104 -9.30 -0.43 -3.68
N GLY A 105 -9.15 -0.68 -2.36
CA GLY A 105 -10.14 -1.37 -1.52
C GLY A 105 -11.54 -0.75 -1.54
N HIS A 106 -11.62 0.58 -1.50
CA HIS A 106 -12.91 1.27 -1.52
C HIS A 106 -13.58 1.31 -2.91
N PHE A 107 -12.90 0.75 -3.91
CA PHE A 107 -13.44 0.52 -5.26
C PHE A 107 -13.40 -0.97 -5.66
N ALA A 108 -13.23 -1.87 -4.71
CA ALA A 108 -13.02 -3.30 -4.97
C ALA A 108 -14.07 -3.94 -5.91
N PRO A 109 -15.39 -3.65 -5.81
CA PRO A 109 -16.34 -4.25 -6.74
C PRO A 109 -16.09 -3.89 -8.21
N TRP A 110 -15.74 -2.64 -8.49
CA TRP A 110 -15.47 -2.17 -9.86
C TRP A 110 -14.09 -2.65 -10.35
N VAL A 111 -13.12 -2.66 -9.44
CA VAL A 111 -11.77 -3.21 -9.73
C VAL A 111 -11.88 -4.69 -10.09
N ALA A 112 -12.66 -5.46 -9.34
CA ALA A 112 -12.86 -6.89 -9.63
C ALA A 112 -13.46 -7.12 -11.02
N GLN A 113 -14.36 -6.23 -11.47
CA GLN A 113 -14.94 -6.29 -12.81
C GLN A 113 -13.89 -5.91 -13.89
N ALA A 114 -13.10 -4.85 -13.64
CA ALA A 114 -12.09 -4.37 -14.60
C ALA A 114 -10.94 -5.38 -14.80
N LEU A 115 -10.77 -6.32 -13.86
CA LEU A 115 -9.78 -7.40 -13.94
C LEU A 115 -10.29 -8.62 -14.71
N GLU A 116 -11.45 -8.50 -15.39
CA GLU A 116 -11.98 -9.54 -16.28
C GLU A 116 -11.86 -9.10 -17.75
N PRO A 117 -11.37 -9.94 -18.65
CA PRO A 117 -10.74 -11.25 -18.36
C PRO A 117 -9.38 -11.11 -17.66
N PRO A 118 -8.86 -12.20 -17.07
CA PRO A 118 -7.58 -12.14 -16.34
C PRO A 118 -6.45 -11.54 -17.17
N LEU A 119 -5.60 -10.77 -16.50
CA LEU A 119 -4.46 -10.11 -17.14
C LEU A 119 -3.28 -11.08 -17.31
N PRO A 120 -2.44 -10.90 -18.35
CA PRO A 120 -1.28 -11.78 -18.59
C PRO A 120 -0.08 -11.49 -17.68
N VAL A 121 -0.21 -10.57 -16.74
CA VAL A 121 0.83 -10.23 -15.77
C VAL A 121 0.21 -10.26 -14.36
N PRO A 122 1.02 -10.43 -13.30
CA PRO A 122 0.47 -10.41 -11.94
C PRO A 122 -0.22 -9.09 -11.60
N VAL A 123 -1.29 -9.17 -10.82
CA VAL A 123 -1.96 -8.01 -10.24
C VAL A 123 -1.48 -7.87 -8.79
N VAL A 124 -0.99 -6.67 -8.45
CA VAL A 124 -0.53 -6.30 -7.11
C VAL A 124 -1.58 -5.41 -6.46
N CYS A 125 -2.06 -5.78 -5.27
CA CYS A 125 -2.95 -4.95 -4.47
C CYS A 125 -2.12 -4.25 -3.38
N ASN A 126 -1.83 -2.98 -3.59
CA ASN A 126 -0.98 -2.14 -2.73
C ASN A 126 -1.90 -1.30 -1.84
N THR A 127 -1.89 -1.57 -0.54
CA THR A 127 -2.89 -1.03 0.36
C THR A 127 -2.29 -0.60 1.69
N GLY A 128 -2.94 0.34 2.35
CA GLY A 128 -2.59 0.76 3.71
C GLY A 128 -2.89 -0.27 4.80
N GLY A 129 -3.36 -1.46 4.44
CA GLY A 129 -3.68 -2.54 5.37
C GLY A 129 -5.07 -2.41 6.01
N TYR A 130 -5.73 -1.27 5.90
CA TYR A 130 -7.02 -1.00 6.54
C TYR A 130 -8.16 -1.47 5.64
N GLU A 131 -8.30 -2.80 5.53
CA GLU A 131 -9.25 -3.44 4.63
C GLU A 131 -10.18 -4.39 5.39
N ARG A 132 -11.39 -4.57 4.87
CA ARG A 132 -12.31 -5.61 5.37
C ARG A 132 -12.06 -6.92 4.65
N VAL A 133 -12.15 -8.01 5.40
CA VAL A 133 -12.02 -9.37 4.86
C VAL A 133 -13.03 -9.61 3.73
N GLU A 134 -14.28 -9.18 3.93
CA GLU A 134 -15.35 -9.36 2.94
C GLU A 134 -15.04 -8.63 1.62
N THR A 135 -14.41 -7.46 1.72
CA THR A 135 -14.01 -6.68 0.54
C THR A 135 -12.83 -7.33 -0.18
N LEU A 136 -11.85 -7.85 0.57
CA LEU A 136 -10.73 -8.59 -0.02
C LEU A 136 -11.19 -9.84 -0.76
N ARG A 137 -12.23 -10.50 -0.29
CA ARG A 137 -12.80 -11.68 -0.96
C ARG A 137 -13.36 -11.38 -2.36
N LEU A 138 -13.75 -10.12 -2.63
CA LEU A 138 -14.14 -9.72 -3.99
C LEU A 138 -12.98 -9.77 -4.98
N LEU A 139 -11.75 -9.72 -4.47
CA LEU A 139 -10.52 -9.73 -5.26
C LEU A 139 -9.86 -11.12 -5.31
N GLU A 140 -10.43 -12.12 -4.64
CA GLU A 140 -9.88 -13.49 -4.58
C GLU A 140 -9.80 -14.08 -5.99
N GLY A 141 -8.65 -14.69 -6.30
CA GLY A 141 -8.37 -15.24 -7.62
C GLY A 141 -7.94 -14.22 -8.67
N LYS A 142 -8.15 -12.91 -8.39
CA LYS A 142 -7.81 -11.82 -9.33
C LYS A 142 -6.49 -11.14 -8.98
N VAL A 143 -6.11 -11.16 -7.71
CA VAL A 143 -4.87 -10.57 -7.19
C VAL A 143 -3.89 -11.70 -6.89
N GLN A 144 -2.66 -11.59 -7.38
CA GLN A 144 -1.60 -12.57 -7.13
C GLN A 144 -0.63 -12.08 -6.05
N VAL A 145 -0.48 -10.77 -5.88
CA VAL A 145 0.46 -10.21 -4.92
C VAL A 145 -0.27 -9.18 -4.04
N TYR A 146 -0.18 -9.34 -2.75
CA TYR A 146 -0.63 -8.33 -1.81
C TYR A 146 0.57 -7.57 -1.23
N LEU A 147 0.47 -6.25 -1.22
CA LEU A 147 1.50 -5.34 -0.73
C LEU A 147 0.89 -4.45 0.36
N PRO A 148 0.51 -5.04 1.52
CA PRO A 148 -0.09 -4.26 2.59
C PRO A 148 0.95 -3.55 3.44
N ASP A 149 0.63 -2.34 3.89
CA ASP A 149 1.34 -1.73 5.01
C ASP A 149 0.77 -2.29 6.32
N MET A 150 1.63 -2.63 7.27
CA MET A 150 1.26 -2.82 8.68
C MET A 150 1.78 -1.59 9.43
N LYS A 151 0.97 -0.51 9.43
CA LYS A 151 1.42 0.80 9.93
C LYS A 151 1.49 0.85 11.46
N TYR A 152 0.51 0.22 12.11
CA TYR A 152 0.41 0.26 13.57
C TYR A 152 0.05 -1.13 14.12
N ALA A 153 0.75 -1.52 15.20
CA ALA A 153 0.37 -2.65 16.03
C ALA A 153 -0.35 -2.18 17.31
N LEU A 154 -0.28 -0.87 17.60
CA LEU A 154 -0.87 -0.25 18.78
C LEU A 154 -2.01 0.69 18.38
N GLU A 155 -3.06 0.72 19.19
CA GLU A 155 -4.25 1.55 18.93
C GLU A 155 -3.98 3.05 19.04
N GLU A 156 -3.15 3.44 20.02
CA GLU A 156 -2.93 4.86 20.29
C GLU A 156 -2.26 5.57 19.11
N PRO A 157 -1.11 5.08 18.57
CA PRO A 157 -0.57 5.68 17.34
C PRO A 157 -1.57 5.66 16.16
N ALA A 158 -2.35 4.59 16.02
CA ALA A 158 -3.34 4.48 14.95
C ALA A 158 -4.43 5.56 15.09
N ARG A 159 -4.88 5.80 16.33
CA ARG A 159 -5.87 6.84 16.62
C ARG A 159 -5.30 8.24 16.36
N GLN A 160 -4.08 8.50 16.87
CA GLN A 160 -3.45 9.81 16.75
C GLN A 160 -3.08 10.17 15.30
N LEU A 161 -2.54 9.20 14.57
CA LEU A 161 -1.92 9.48 13.26
C LEU A 161 -2.82 9.17 12.06
N SER A 162 -3.96 8.47 12.29
CA SER A 162 -4.87 8.09 11.20
C SER A 162 -6.36 8.12 11.61
N GLY A 163 -6.67 8.52 12.83
CA GLY A 163 -8.06 8.53 13.32
C GLY A 163 -8.71 7.14 13.25
N ALA A 164 -7.94 6.06 13.42
CA ALA A 164 -8.40 4.68 13.21
C ALA A 164 -7.85 3.78 14.32
N GLY A 165 -8.40 3.91 15.54
CA GLY A 165 -7.95 3.11 16.68
C GLY A 165 -8.12 1.60 16.46
N ASP A 166 -9.07 1.21 15.62
CA ASP A 166 -9.33 -0.20 15.26
C ASP A 166 -8.36 -0.74 14.20
N TYR A 167 -7.45 0.09 13.68
CA TYR A 167 -6.52 -0.32 12.61
C TYR A 167 -5.76 -1.60 12.94
N PRO A 168 -5.16 -1.79 14.14
CA PRO A 168 -4.37 -3.01 14.38
C PRO A 168 -5.18 -4.29 14.21
N ALA A 169 -6.42 -4.29 14.68
CA ALA A 169 -7.30 -5.46 14.54
C ALA A 169 -7.68 -5.69 13.07
N ALA A 170 -8.08 -4.61 12.38
CA ALA A 170 -8.48 -4.68 10.97
C ALA A 170 -7.32 -5.13 10.09
N ALA A 171 -6.13 -4.54 10.26
CA ALA A 171 -4.96 -4.85 9.43
C ALA A 171 -4.49 -6.30 9.65
N ARG A 172 -4.50 -6.77 10.89
CA ARG A 172 -4.14 -8.17 11.19
C ARG A 172 -5.09 -9.15 10.50
N ALA A 173 -6.40 -8.89 10.56
CA ALA A 173 -7.39 -9.72 9.89
C ALA A 173 -7.22 -9.68 8.36
N ALA A 174 -7.02 -8.48 7.82
CA ALA A 174 -6.82 -8.28 6.38
C ALA A 174 -5.57 -9.01 5.87
N ILE A 175 -4.43 -8.88 6.56
CA ILE A 175 -3.16 -9.49 6.12
C ILE A 175 -3.25 -11.03 6.19
N ARG A 176 -3.90 -11.59 7.22
CA ARG A 176 -4.14 -13.03 7.28
C ARG A 176 -5.01 -13.50 6.10
N GLU A 177 -6.06 -12.74 5.77
CA GLU A 177 -6.92 -13.05 4.62
C GLU A 177 -6.14 -12.97 3.30
N MET A 178 -5.30 -11.95 3.14
CA MET A 178 -4.43 -11.82 1.97
C MET A 178 -3.53 -13.05 1.82
N PHE A 179 -2.92 -13.49 2.92
CA PHE A 179 -2.08 -14.69 2.91
C PHE A 179 -2.91 -15.94 2.61
N ARG A 180 -4.12 -16.06 3.17
CA ARG A 180 -5.01 -17.19 2.87
C ARG A 180 -5.29 -17.30 1.36
N GLN A 181 -5.45 -16.15 0.68
CA GLN A 181 -5.78 -16.12 -0.75
C GLN A 181 -4.61 -16.51 -1.64
N VAL A 182 -3.39 -16.05 -1.33
CA VAL A 182 -2.26 -16.20 -2.25
C VAL A 182 -1.19 -17.18 -1.76
N GLY A 183 -1.18 -17.51 -0.47
CA GLY A 183 -0.20 -18.45 0.09
C GLY A 183 1.21 -17.90 0.17
N PRO A 184 2.21 -18.79 0.34
CA PRO A 184 3.61 -18.42 0.41
C PRO A 184 4.09 -17.70 -0.85
N TRP A 185 5.09 -16.82 -0.67
CA TRP A 185 5.59 -16.02 -1.77
C TRP A 185 6.36 -16.86 -2.80
N GLU A 186 6.31 -16.38 -4.04
CA GLU A 186 7.02 -16.97 -5.17
C GLU A 186 7.68 -15.86 -5.98
N ILE A 187 9.01 -15.98 -6.18
CA ILE A 187 9.78 -15.07 -7.03
C ILE A 187 10.23 -15.82 -8.28
N ARG A 188 9.96 -15.24 -9.45
CA ARG A 188 10.46 -15.73 -10.75
C ARG A 188 11.25 -14.62 -11.42
N GLU A 189 12.45 -14.92 -11.86
CA GLU A 189 13.35 -13.97 -12.54
C GLU A 189 13.53 -12.66 -11.76
N GLY A 190 13.60 -12.77 -10.42
CA GLY A 190 13.79 -11.61 -9.54
C GLY A 190 12.52 -10.82 -9.25
N LEU A 191 11.36 -11.23 -9.74
CA LEU A 191 10.09 -10.55 -9.55
C LEU A 191 9.14 -11.39 -8.69
N LEU A 192 8.46 -10.73 -7.76
CA LEU A 192 7.43 -11.36 -6.94
C LEU A 192 6.20 -11.57 -7.81
N VAL A 193 5.87 -12.83 -8.08
CA VAL A 193 4.73 -13.19 -8.93
C VAL A 193 3.52 -13.66 -8.14
N ARG A 194 3.72 -14.02 -6.86
CA ARG A 194 2.64 -14.44 -5.95
C ARG A 194 3.10 -14.26 -4.50
N GLY A 195 2.18 -13.92 -3.61
CA GLY A 195 2.45 -13.88 -2.18
C GLY A 195 2.13 -12.55 -1.52
N VAL A 196 2.55 -12.41 -0.27
CA VAL A 196 2.34 -11.20 0.52
C VAL A 196 3.69 -10.58 0.88
N LEU A 197 3.86 -9.28 0.58
CA LEU A 197 5.01 -8.48 1.02
C LEU A 197 4.48 -7.41 1.99
N ILE A 198 4.66 -7.63 3.28
CA ILE A 198 4.21 -6.70 4.32
C ILE A 198 5.23 -5.57 4.46
N ARG A 199 4.78 -4.31 4.44
CA ARG A 199 5.65 -3.16 4.64
C ARG A 199 5.38 -2.48 5.97
N HIS A 200 6.42 -1.97 6.59
CA HIS A 200 6.27 -1.13 7.79
C HIS A 200 7.21 0.07 7.71
N LEU A 201 6.65 1.27 7.83
CA LEU A 201 7.44 2.50 7.90
C LEU A 201 7.71 2.85 9.36
N VAL A 202 9.00 2.93 9.72
CA VAL A 202 9.43 3.37 11.05
C VAL A 202 9.12 4.86 11.18
N LEU A 203 8.23 5.20 12.10
CA LEU A 203 7.85 6.58 12.34
C LEU A 203 8.64 7.17 13.52
N PRO A 204 9.04 8.44 13.48
CA PRO A 204 9.72 9.08 14.60
C PRO A 204 8.91 8.95 15.89
N GLY A 205 9.58 8.61 16.97
CA GLY A 205 8.95 8.46 18.28
C GLY A 205 8.11 7.19 18.47
N GLN A 206 7.99 6.34 17.43
CA GLN A 206 7.10 5.17 17.46
C GLN A 206 7.86 3.84 17.46
N LEU A 207 9.03 3.79 18.11
CA LEU A 207 9.87 2.60 18.08
C LEU A 207 9.18 1.38 18.71
N GLU A 208 8.41 1.57 19.79
CA GLU A 208 7.66 0.48 20.42
C GLU A 208 6.59 -0.08 19.45
N ASN A 209 5.91 0.79 18.72
CA ASN A 209 4.96 0.37 17.69
C ASN A 209 5.68 -0.50 16.64
N THR A 210 6.87 -0.09 16.20
CA THR A 210 7.68 -0.86 15.23
C THR A 210 8.02 -2.24 15.79
N ARG A 211 8.46 -2.31 17.05
CA ARG A 211 8.77 -3.60 17.70
C ARG A 211 7.56 -4.52 17.70
N ARG A 212 6.39 -4.00 18.09
CA ARG A 212 5.15 -4.79 18.12
C ARG A 212 4.70 -5.25 16.74
N VAL A 213 4.97 -4.45 15.70
CA VAL A 213 4.69 -4.88 14.31
C VAL A 213 5.58 -6.06 13.94
N ILE A 214 6.89 -5.95 14.22
CA ILE A 214 7.86 -7.02 13.93
C ILE A 214 7.50 -8.29 14.69
N ASP A 215 7.21 -8.17 15.99
CA ASP A 215 6.83 -9.31 16.83
C ASP A 215 5.58 -10.00 16.27
N TRP A 216 4.56 -9.22 15.91
CA TRP A 216 3.32 -9.77 15.36
C TRP A 216 3.57 -10.53 14.05
N VAL A 217 4.39 -9.99 13.15
CA VAL A 217 4.72 -10.68 11.89
C VAL A 217 5.43 -12.00 12.18
N ALA A 218 6.43 -11.97 13.08
CA ALA A 218 7.21 -13.15 13.43
C ALA A 218 6.39 -14.24 14.16
N GLU A 219 5.39 -13.83 14.93
CA GLU A 219 4.50 -14.75 15.66
C GLU A 219 3.41 -15.33 14.74
N THR A 220 3.03 -14.60 13.70
CA THR A 220 1.90 -14.96 12.83
C THR A 220 2.33 -15.85 11.66
N PHE A 221 3.52 -15.60 11.11
CA PHE A 221 3.97 -16.25 9.88
C PHE A 221 5.29 -16.97 10.09
N ARG A 222 5.43 -18.14 9.49
CA ARG A 222 6.68 -18.91 9.48
C ARG A 222 7.66 -18.28 8.50
N PRO A 223 8.98 -18.44 8.72
CA PRO A 223 9.96 -18.06 7.71
C PRO A 223 9.63 -18.67 6.34
N GLY A 224 9.62 -17.84 5.31
CA GLY A 224 9.28 -18.28 3.95
C GLY A 224 7.82 -18.10 3.56
N GLU A 225 6.94 -17.73 4.49
CA GLU A 225 5.52 -17.53 4.16
C GLU A 225 5.26 -16.13 3.60
N VAL A 226 5.83 -15.10 4.22
CA VAL A 226 5.64 -13.71 3.77
C VAL A 226 7.00 -13.02 3.64
N LEU A 227 7.06 -11.99 2.80
CA LEU A 227 8.18 -11.06 2.76
C LEU A 227 7.87 -9.89 3.69
N PHE A 228 8.91 -9.31 4.28
CA PHE A 228 8.75 -8.15 5.17
C PHE A 228 9.75 -7.07 4.82
N SER A 229 9.25 -5.87 4.53
CA SER A 229 10.07 -4.69 4.21
C SER A 229 9.96 -3.66 5.32
N LEU A 230 11.07 -3.42 6.01
CA LEU A 230 11.15 -2.40 7.05
C LEU A 230 11.74 -1.13 6.45
N MET A 231 10.91 -0.11 6.32
CA MET A 231 11.26 1.16 5.68
C MET A 231 11.63 2.21 6.73
N SER A 232 12.74 2.92 6.52
CA SER A 232 13.20 3.98 7.42
C SER A 232 13.20 5.37 6.77
N GLN A 233 12.76 5.48 5.54
CA GLN A 233 12.80 6.71 4.76
C GLN A 233 11.57 7.61 5.03
N TYR A 234 11.36 7.97 6.30
CA TYR A 234 10.29 8.91 6.64
C TYR A 234 10.64 10.32 6.16
N THR A 235 9.70 10.94 5.46
CA THR A 235 9.81 12.34 5.03
C THR A 235 8.70 13.14 5.71
N PRO A 236 9.01 14.15 6.51
CA PRO A 236 7.97 15.00 7.13
C PRO A 236 7.06 15.64 6.09
N GLN A 237 5.74 15.59 6.36
CA GLN A 237 4.73 16.23 5.51
C GLN A 237 4.12 17.40 6.28
N PRO A 238 3.69 18.47 5.63
CA PRO A 238 3.09 19.63 6.29
C PRO A 238 1.94 19.31 7.26
N UNK A 239 1.31 18.57 6.95
CA UNK A 239 0.22 18.10 7.76
C UNK A 239 0.65 17.34 8.99
N UNK A 240 1.76 16.88 8.96
CA UNK A 240 2.41 16.25 10.05
C UNK A 240 3.05 17.21 11.01
N UNK A 241 3.17 18.19 10.58
CA UNK A 241 3.71 19.19 11.40
C UNK A 241 2.87 19.55 12.61
N UNK A 242 1.80 19.43 12.43
CA UNK A 242 0.83 19.60 13.47
C UNK A 242 0.77 18.35 14.39
N UNK A 243 0.87 17.39 13.90
CA UNK A 243 0.88 16.18 14.65
C UNK A 243 2.25 15.73 15.10
N UNK A 244 3.09 16.11 14.49
CA UNK A 244 4.44 15.80 14.86
C UNK A 244 5.01 16.75 15.88
N UNK A 245 4.50 17.59 16.00
CA UNK A 245 4.79 18.51 17.01
C UNK A 245 4.50 17.95 18.42
N UNK A 246 3.98 17.14 18.37
CA UNK A 246 3.70 16.38 19.51
C UNK A 246 4.74 15.29 19.81
N UNK A 247 5.39 15.00 18.94
CA UNK A 247 6.38 14.14 19.08
C UNK A 247 7.64 14.91 19.10
N PRO A 248 8.39 14.91 20.21
CA PRO A 248 9.65 15.57 20.18
C PRO A 248 10.52 15.00 19.06
N GLN A 249 11.12 15.86 18.29
CA GLN A 249 12.10 15.45 17.28
C GLN A 249 13.38 15.01 17.99
N ALA A 250 13.39 13.80 18.50
CA ALA A 250 14.63 13.19 18.94
C ALA A 250 15.48 12.95 17.68
N PRO A 251 16.70 13.48 17.62
CA PRO A 251 17.60 13.13 16.52
C PRO A 251 17.80 11.61 16.51
N TRP A 252 17.79 11.02 15.34
CA TRP A 252 18.11 9.59 15.18
C TRP A 252 19.47 9.36 15.86
N PRO A 253 19.57 8.48 16.86
CA PRO A 253 20.89 8.05 17.28
C PRO A 253 21.53 7.38 16.07
N GLY A 254 22.74 7.80 15.73
CA GLY A 254 23.42 7.38 14.50
C GLY A 254 23.86 5.93 14.46
N THR A 255 23.08 5.03 15.01
CA THR A 255 23.30 3.59 14.97
C THR A 255 22.14 2.94 14.22
N SER A 256 22.44 2.42 13.06
CA SER A 256 21.50 1.65 12.26
C SER A 256 20.78 0.61 13.12
N PRO A 257 19.44 0.58 13.17
CA PRO A 257 18.71 -0.45 13.92
C PRO A 257 18.90 -1.86 13.34
N GLY A 258 19.71 -1.98 12.29
CA GLY A 258 19.73 -3.20 11.49
C GLY A 258 20.41 -4.43 12.08
N ARG A 259 21.14 -4.30 13.19
CA ARG A 259 21.89 -5.48 13.68
C ARG A 259 21.18 -6.27 14.77
N SER A 260 20.36 -5.65 15.60
CA SER A 260 19.72 -6.36 16.71
C SER A 260 18.31 -6.88 16.38
N ILE A 261 17.65 -6.27 15.41
CA ILE A 261 16.29 -6.62 15.01
C ILE A 261 16.29 -7.80 14.01
N GLY A 262 17.35 -7.91 13.20
CA GLY A 262 17.45 -8.93 12.15
C GLY A 262 17.61 -10.36 12.60
N ARG A 263 17.86 -10.62 13.89
CA ARG A 263 18.08 -11.99 14.38
C ARG A 263 16.82 -12.75 14.77
N ARG A 264 15.69 -12.05 14.99
CA ARG A 264 14.45 -12.68 15.44
C ARG A 264 13.46 -13.01 14.34
N CYS A 265 13.53 -12.31 13.23
CA CYS A 265 12.78 -12.62 12.03
C CYS A 265 13.79 -13.04 10.96
N GLY A 266 13.52 -14.08 10.21
CA GLY A 266 14.24 -14.35 8.99
C GLY A 266 13.99 -13.20 7.99
N ILE A 267 14.40 -11.99 8.39
CA ILE A 267 14.22 -10.79 7.57
C ILE A 267 15.22 -10.92 6.42
N TRP A 268 14.67 -11.17 5.26
CA TRP A 268 15.42 -10.95 4.06
C TRP A 268 15.72 -9.45 3.94
N LYS A 269 16.91 -9.06 4.36
CA LYS A 269 17.54 -7.96 3.68
C LYS A 269 17.69 -8.46 2.25
N THR A 270 17.00 -7.88 1.32
CA THR A 270 17.47 -7.95 -0.05
C THR A 270 18.89 -7.43 0.01
N ALA A 271 19.85 -8.35 0.13
CA ALA A 271 21.22 -8.04 -0.08
C ALA A 271 21.34 -7.74 -1.57
N ALA A 272 21.20 -6.46 -1.89
CA ALA A 272 21.89 -5.97 -3.04
C ALA A 272 23.38 -6.17 -2.68
N SER A 273 23.89 -7.36 -2.94
CA SER A 273 25.31 -7.61 -2.94
C SER A 273 25.88 -6.88 -4.15
N GLY A 274 26.26 -5.66 -3.93
CA GLY A 274 26.87 -4.80 -4.91
C GLY A 274 27.08 -3.45 -4.25
N THR A 275 28.29 -3.04 -4.15
CA THR A 275 28.73 -1.73 -3.70
C THR A 275 27.93 -0.61 -4.39
N ALA A 276 26.77 -0.32 -3.88
CA ALA A 276 26.05 0.88 -4.28
C ALA A 276 26.23 1.89 -3.15
N SER A 277 27.01 2.87 -3.39
CA SER A 277 27.04 4.14 -2.67
C SER A 277 25.61 4.63 -2.46
N PRO A 278 25.28 5.23 -1.32
CA PRO A 278 23.95 5.81 -1.14
C PRO A 278 23.73 6.87 -2.23
N ARG A 279 22.96 6.51 -3.22
CA ARG A 279 22.54 7.48 -4.22
C ARG A 279 21.59 8.45 -3.56
N SER A 280 21.94 9.71 -3.57
CA SER A 280 21.06 10.80 -3.24
C SER A 280 19.73 10.63 -4.04
N ALA A 281 18.63 10.86 -3.40
CA ALA A 281 17.33 10.85 -4.06
C ALA A 281 17.38 11.75 -5.30
N PRO A 282 16.91 11.29 -6.45
CA PRO A 282 16.87 12.16 -7.62
C PRO A 282 16.00 13.38 -7.34
N PRO A 283 16.28 14.51 -7.95
CA PRO A 283 15.47 15.71 -7.75
C PRO A 283 14.02 15.44 -8.14
N PRO A 284 13.06 15.97 -7.42
CA PRO A 284 11.65 15.77 -7.75
C PRO A 284 11.39 16.37 -9.15
N GLY A 285 10.87 15.59 -10.04
CA GLY A 285 10.38 16.12 -11.30
C GLY A 285 10.58 15.32 -12.58
N ARG A 286 11.30 14.21 -12.61
CA ARG A 286 11.58 13.60 -13.91
C ARG A 286 10.93 12.23 -14.18
N ASN A 287 10.26 11.59 -13.21
CA ASN A 287 9.64 10.29 -13.47
C ASN A 287 8.35 10.06 -12.67
N THR A 288 7.54 11.11 -12.48
CA THR A 288 6.18 10.92 -11.97
C THR A 288 5.27 10.48 -13.12
N PRO A 289 4.38 9.52 -12.91
CA PRO A 289 3.37 9.18 -13.90
C PRO A 289 2.57 10.42 -14.31
N ARG A 290 2.32 10.58 -15.60
CA ARG A 290 1.54 11.73 -16.09
C ARG A 290 0.10 11.65 -15.61
N PRO A 291 -0.55 12.78 -15.32
CA PRO A 291 -1.98 12.79 -15.08
C PRO A 291 -2.72 12.27 -16.31
N LEU A 292 -3.84 11.63 -16.10
CA LEU A 292 -4.72 11.22 -17.19
C LEU A 292 -5.28 12.48 -17.87
N THR A 293 -5.06 12.63 -19.16
CA THR A 293 -5.67 13.68 -19.97
C THR A 293 -7.11 13.34 -20.30
#